data_2a1dc021417ebe752e4d3b3cdcfd85f7
#
_entry.id   2a1dc021417ebe752e4d3b3cdcfd85f7
#
_cell.length_a   1.000
_cell.length_b   1.000
_cell.length_c   1.000
_cell.angle_alpha   90.00
_cell.angle_beta   90.00
_cell.angle_gamma   90.00
#
_symmetry.space_group_name_H-M   'P 1'
#
loop_
_entity.id
_entity.type
_entity.pdbx_description
1 polymer ?
#
loop_
_entity_poly.entity_id
_entity_poly.type
_entity_poly.pdbx_seq_one_letter_code
_entity_poly.pdbx_strand_id
1 'polypeptide(L)'
;MVVRRDASPVKRTGRRVVLGVPLLAAALLAALVAVPGGGRAEAAPAAFVHPGVLVSRGQLDFVRERVNAGAQPWKNAYDRMTTSKYASLSRVPKPRAVVECGSYSNPNNGCTDEREDAIAAYTLSLAWYVTRDARYARKAVEIMDAWSGVIADHTHSNAPLQTGWAGSSWPRAAEIIRYTYTGWPQARVDRFKAMLRDVYLPEVAGGSHSNGNWELSMTEAAIGIAVFLEDRAAYDRAVATFRGRVPAYIYLASDGALPKTAPGSGLDTRDEIVRYWQGQTTFVDGLTQETCRDLTHTGYGLSAISHIAETSRIQGQDLYPEVADRLRHALGLHATYELGTTVPGRLCGGTLKDHLGPVTEVGFNALNHRMGYAMTNTRNLTESRRPAGTDNLFVAWETLTHAGNPN
;
A
#
# COMPACT_ATOMS: atom_id res chain seq x y z
N MET A 1 34.48 -44.61 16.22
CA MET A 1 34.66 -46.05 16.01
C MET A 1 34.12 -46.36 14.62
N VAL A 2 35.04 -46.76 13.79
CA VAL A 2 34.97 -47.08 12.37
C VAL A 2 34.09 -48.31 12.13
N VAL A 3 33.33 -48.40 11.05
CA VAL A 3 33.46 -49.44 10.01
C VAL A 3 32.61 -49.07 8.79
N ARG A 4 33.31 -48.91 7.67
CA ARG A 4 32.82 -49.03 6.28
C ARG A 4 32.54 -50.49 5.93
N ARG A 5 31.68 -50.72 4.93
CA ARG A 5 31.96 -51.71 3.87
C ARG A 5 31.09 -51.47 2.62
N ASP A 6 31.84 -51.36 1.50
CA ASP A 6 31.46 -51.45 0.11
C ASP A 6 30.93 -52.82 -0.31
N ALA A 7 30.20 -52.87 -1.43
CA ALA A 7 30.52 -53.71 -2.60
C ALA A 7 29.42 -53.72 -3.68
N SER A 8 29.79 -53.31 -4.87
CA SER A 8 29.21 -53.66 -6.20
C SER A 8 29.95 -54.92 -6.70
N PRO A 9 29.78 -55.40 -7.93
CA PRO A 9 28.66 -55.57 -8.88
C PRO A 9 28.61 -57.02 -9.48
N VAL A 10 27.60 -57.37 -10.30
CA VAL A 10 27.78 -58.46 -11.32
C VAL A 10 26.89 -58.22 -12.55
N LYS A 11 27.57 -58.16 -13.71
CA LYS A 11 27.01 -58.30 -15.07
C LYS A 11 26.71 -59.78 -15.37
N ARG A 12 25.67 -60.04 -16.20
CA ARG A 12 25.77 -61.15 -17.19
C ARG A 12 24.83 -60.91 -18.39
N THR A 13 25.46 -61.04 -19.51
CA THR A 13 25.04 -61.10 -20.90
C THR A 13 24.27 -62.36 -21.28
N GLY A 14 23.32 -62.25 -22.19
CA GLY A 14 22.69 -63.41 -22.84
C GLY A 14 22.01 -63.03 -24.16
N ARG A 15 22.71 -63.29 -25.25
CA ARG A 15 22.31 -63.12 -26.65
C ARG A 15 21.55 -64.36 -27.13
N ARG A 16 20.38 -64.22 -27.73
CA ARG A 16 19.82 -65.25 -28.63
C ARG A 16 19.18 -64.61 -29.85
N VAL A 17 19.64 -65.07 -30.99
CA VAL A 17 19.18 -64.81 -32.35
C VAL A 17 18.11 -65.84 -32.69
N VAL A 18 17.02 -65.45 -33.32
CA VAL A 18 16.20 -66.30 -34.18
C VAL A 18 15.58 -65.51 -35.32
N LEU A 19 15.66 -66.15 -36.49
CA LEU A 19 15.37 -65.68 -37.83
C LEU A 19 13.90 -65.35 -38.11
N GLY A 20 13.74 -64.56 -39.14
CA GLY A 20 12.63 -63.92 -39.69
C GLY A 20 11.60 -64.73 -40.51
N VAL A 21 10.53 -64.05 -40.85
CA VAL A 21 9.69 -64.26 -42.05
C VAL A 21 9.07 -62.92 -42.43
N PRO A 22 9.04 -62.53 -43.68
CA PRO A 22 8.47 -61.26 -44.12
C PRO A 22 6.99 -61.41 -44.43
N LEU A 23 6.16 -60.47 -43.92
CA LEU A 23 4.78 -60.28 -44.38
C LEU A 23 4.63 -58.85 -44.86
N LEU A 24 4.32 -58.74 -46.15
CA LEU A 24 3.85 -57.48 -46.75
C LEU A 24 2.58 -57.00 -46.06
N ALA A 25 2.60 -55.77 -45.60
CA ALA A 25 1.40 -55.04 -45.24
C ALA A 25 1.47 -53.62 -45.77
N ALA A 26 0.41 -53.24 -46.45
CA ALA A 26 0.20 -52.03 -47.20
C ALA A 26 0.41 -50.74 -46.37
N ALA A 27 1.13 -49.81 -46.95
CA ALA A 27 1.31 -48.45 -46.40
C ALA A 27 0.01 -47.65 -46.59
N LEU A 28 -0.74 -47.42 -45.51
CA LEU A 28 -1.68 -46.29 -45.40
C LEU A 28 -0.91 -45.08 -44.88
N LEU A 29 -0.66 -44.13 -45.79
CA LEU A 29 -0.17 -42.79 -45.43
C LEU A 29 -1.32 -42.06 -44.71
N ALA A 30 -1.31 -42.03 -43.38
CA ALA A 30 -2.04 -41.05 -42.59
C ALA A 30 -1.26 -39.75 -42.59
N ALA A 31 -1.70 -38.79 -43.39
CA ALA A 31 -1.21 -37.41 -43.28
C ALA A 31 -1.62 -36.84 -41.92
N LEU A 32 -0.68 -36.81 -40.96
CA LEU A 32 -0.82 -35.99 -39.75
C LEU A 32 -0.76 -34.53 -40.19
N VAL A 33 -1.94 -33.90 -40.29
CA VAL A 33 -2.03 -32.43 -40.28
C VAL A 33 -1.58 -31.97 -38.88
N ALA A 34 -0.34 -31.51 -38.77
CA ALA A 34 0.11 -30.79 -37.61
C ALA A 34 -0.67 -29.49 -37.54
N VAL A 35 -1.70 -29.46 -36.66
CA VAL A 35 -2.32 -28.21 -36.24
C VAL A 35 -1.24 -27.46 -35.48
N PRO A 36 -0.77 -26.29 -35.94
CA PRO A 36 0.11 -25.49 -35.12
C PRO A 36 -0.69 -25.08 -33.87
N GLY A 37 -0.31 -25.62 -32.72
CA GLY A 37 -0.80 -25.17 -31.44
C GLY A 37 -0.40 -23.70 -31.30
N GLY A 38 -1.36 -22.83 -31.63
CA GLY A 38 -1.25 -21.41 -31.35
C GLY A 38 -1.21 -21.22 -29.83
N GLY A 39 -0.03 -21.28 -29.25
CA GLY A 39 0.18 -20.78 -27.93
C GLY A 39 -0.27 -19.31 -27.96
N ARG A 40 -1.35 -19.00 -27.26
CA ARG A 40 -1.69 -17.60 -26.98
C ARG A 40 -0.44 -17.00 -26.34
N ALA A 41 0.26 -16.14 -27.07
CA ALA A 41 1.28 -15.30 -26.45
C ALA A 41 0.56 -14.56 -25.31
N GLU A 42 0.96 -14.82 -24.07
CA GLU A 42 0.50 -14.09 -22.93
C GLU A 42 0.80 -12.62 -23.19
N ALA A 43 -0.24 -11.78 -23.22
CA ALA A 43 -0.04 -10.35 -23.49
C ALA A 43 0.94 -9.80 -22.47
N ALA A 44 1.97 -9.10 -22.93
CA ALA A 44 2.91 -8.46 -22.03
C ALA A 44 2.16 -7.60 -21.00
N PRO A 45 2.54 -7.63 -19.71
CA PRO A 45 1.89 -6.83 -18.69
C PRO A 45 1.83 -5.37 -19.13
N ALA A 46 0.69 -4.72 -18.95
CA ALA A 46 0.53 -3.31 -19.27
C ALA A 46 1.59 -2.47 -18.54
N ALA A 47 2.16 -1.47 -19.23
CA ALA A 47 3.10 -0.53 -18.63
C ALA A 47 2.43 0.22 -17.46
N PHE A 48 3.21 0.61 -16.46
CA PHE A 48 2.70 1.42 -15.36
C PHE A 48 2.29 2.81 -15.84
N VAL A 49 1.27 3.38 -15.17
CA VAL A 49 0.77 4.74 -15.40
C VAL A 49 1.52 5.71 -14.49
N HIS A 50 1.97 6.85 -15.03
CA HIS A 50 2.76 7.84 -14.29
C HIS A 50 2.29 9.29 -14.53
N PRO A 51 2.26 10.16 -13.48
CA PRO A 51 2.31 9.78 -12.09
C PRO A 51 1.14 8.87 -11.74
N GLY A 52 1.36 7.92 -10.82
CA GLY A 52 0.37 6.87 -10.58
C GLY A 52 0.40 6.24 -9.18
N VAL A 53 1.06 6.87 -8.21
CA VAL A 53 1.02 6.45 -6.80
C VAL A 53 0.12 7.38 -6.02
N LEU A 54 -1.01 6.88 -5.57
CA LEU A 54 -2.10 7.56 -4.85
C LEU A 54 -2.81 8.65 -5.68
N VAL A 55 -2.11 9.34 -6.56
CA VAL A 55 -2.66 10.38 -7.43
C VAL A 55 -2.21 10.19 -8.87
N SER A 56 -3.16 10.30 -9.80
CA SER A 56 -2.93 10.31 -11.24
C SER A 56 -2.76 11.73 -11.77
N ARG A 57 -2.32 11.85 -13.02
CA ARG A 57 -2.27 13.15 -13.72
C ARG A 57 -3.66 13.81 -13.77
N GLY A 58 -4.72 13.05 -14.09
CA GLY A 58 -6.09 13.58 -14.15
C GLY A 58 -6.55 14.13 -12.80
N GLN A 59 -6.24 13.42 -11.70
CA GLN A 59 -6.56 13.89 -10.35
C GLN A 59 -5.79 15.18 -10.01
N LEU A 60 -4.52 15.26 -10.35
CA LEU A 60 -3.70 16.45 -10.11
C LEU A 60 -4.16 17.65 -10.95
N ASP A 61 -4.58 17.44 -12.19
CA ASP A 61 -5.13 18.49 -13.06
C ASP A 61 -6.45 19.03 -12.49
N PHE A 62 -7.34 18.14 -12.03
CA PHE A 62 -8.56 18.53 -11.33
C PHE A 62 -8.26 19.40 -10.10
N VAL A 63 -7.34 18.97 -9.24
CA VAL A 63 -6.91 19.75 -8.06
C VAL A 63 -6.44 21.15 -8.47
N ARG A 64 -5.56 21.22 -9.45
CA ARG A 64 -5.02 22.50 -9.95
C ARG A 64 -6.12 23.43 -10.47
N GLU A 65 -7.06 22.88 -11.24
CA GLU A 65 -8.23 23.64 -11.74
C GLU A 65 -9.05 24.18 -10.57
N ARG A 66 -9.42 23.33 -9.60
CA ARG A 66 -10.25 23.73 -8.45
C ARG A 66 -9.57 24.78 -7.57
N VAL A 67 -8.28 24.63 -7.29
CA VAL A 67 -7.51 25.61 -6.51
C VAL A 67 -7.42 26.94 -7.24
N ASN A 68 -7.12 26.94 -8.53
CA ASN A 68 -7.02 28.16 -9.34
C ASN A 68 -8.37 28.89 -9.48
N ALA A 69 -9.48 28.14 -9.48
CA ALA A 69 -10.83 28.70 -9.48
C ALA A 69 -11.30 29.20 -8.10
N GLY A 70 -10.49 29.02 -7.04
CA GLY A 70 -10.88 29.36 -5.67
C GLY A 70 -11.97 28.47 -5.08
N ALA A 71 -12.23 27.30 -5.70
CA ALA A 71 -13.31 26.40 -5.31
C ALA A 71 -13.05 25.70 -3.96
N GLN A 72 -14.12 25.54 -3.19
CA GLN A 72 -14.06 24.83 -1.91
C GLN A 72 -14.46 23.35 -2.07
N PRO A 73 -13.89 22.45 -1.27
CA PRO A 73 -12.95 22.65 -0.17
C PRO A 73 -11.46 22.75 -0.59
N TRP A 74 -11.14 22.59 -1.88
CA TRP A 74 -9.76 22.45 -2.39
C TRP A 74 -8.89 23.68 -2.11
N LYS A 75 -9.45 24.89 -2.24
CA LYS A 75 -8.68 26.11 -1.98
C LYS A 75 -8.26 26.20 -0.51
N ASN A 76 -9.17 25.93 0.44
CA ASN A 76 -8.83 25.91 1.86
C ASN A 76 -7.83 24.80 2.19
N ALA A 77 -7.97 23.63 1.58
CA ALA A 77 -7.03 22.52 1.77
C ALA A 77 -5.62 22.86 1.24
N TYR A 78 -5.56 23.54 0.09
CA TYR A 78 -4.32 24.03 -0.48
C TYR A 78 -3.66 25.10 0.42
N ASP A 79 -4.44 26.06 0.92
CA ASP A 79 -3.93 27.12 1.80
C ASP A 79 -3.40 26.52 3.11
N ARG A 80 -4.12 25.57 3.72
CA ARG A 80 -3.63 24.83 4.88
C ARG A 80 -2.34 24.07 4.59
N MET A 81 -2.24 23.44 3.44
CA MET A 81 -1.03 22.74 3.02
C MET A 81 0.15 23.69 2.89
N THR A 82 -0.01 24.81 2.18
CA THR A 82 1.07 25.74 1.88
C THR A 82 1.51 26.59 3.06
N THR A 83 0.68 26.74 4.09
CA THR A 83 1.03 27.40 5.36
C THR A 83 1.65 26.44 6.37
N SER A 84 1.68 25.14 6.08
CA SER A 84 2.27 24.14 6.98
C SER A 84 3.80 24.17 6.96
N LYS A 85 4.41 23.65 8.03
CA LYS A 85 5.88 23.47 8.11
C LYS A 85 6.46 22.62 6.96
N TYR A 86 5.62 21.78 6.33
CA TYR A 86 6.01 20.89 5.24
C TYR A 86 6.20 21.59 3.89
N ALA A 87 5.56 22.74 3.69
CA ALA A 87 5.70 23.53 2.46
C ALA A 87 6.87 24.53 2.48
N SER A 88 7.65 24.56 3.56
CA SER A 88 8.73 25.53 3.75
C SER A 88 9.86 25.35 2.72
N LEU A 89 10.15 26.37 1.94
CA LEU A 89 11.28 26.41 1.02
C LEU A 89 12.65 26.54 1.75
N SER A 90 12.65 26.93 3.02
CA SER A 90 13.84 26.98 3.88
C SER A 90 14.10 25.68 4.65
N ARG A 91 13.27 24.63 4.44
CA ARG A 91 13.48 23.35 5.11
C ARG A 91 14.85 22.78 4.78
N VAL A 92 15.60 22.41 5.82
CA VAL A 92 16.88 21.70 5.70
C VAL A 92 16.59 20.22 5.96
N PRO A 93 16.80 19.32 5.00
CA PRO A 93 16.62 17.90 5.21
C PRO A 93 17.62 17.34 6.22
N LYS A 94 17.22 16.30 6.95
CA LYS A 94 18.02 15.73 8.04
C LYS A 94 18.27 14.23 7.86
N PRO A 95 18.91 13.81 6.76
CA PRO A 95 19.13 12.39 6.49
C PRO A 95 20.03 11.74 7.55
N ARG A 96 19.80 10.45 7.77
CA ARG A 96 20.61 9.56 8.61
C ARG A 96 21.07 8.37 7.77
N ALA A 97 22.29 7.88 8.05
CA ALA A 97 22.76 6.63 7.42
C ALA A 97 21.99 5.43 7.97
N VAL A 98 21.65 5.45 9.25
CA VAL A 98 20.79 4.47 9.89
C VAL A 98 19.65 5.21 10.59
N VAL A 99 18.41 4.81 10.28
CA VAL A 99 17.22 5.27 10.99
C VAL A 99 16.86 4.22 12.02
N GLU A 100 16.98 4.56 13.30
CA GLU A 100 16.76 3.64 14.40
C GLU A 100 15.48 3.99 15.15
N CYS A 101 14.45 3.12 14.99
CA CYS A 101 13.09 3.38 15.49
C CYS A 101 12.59 2.27 16.40
N GLY A 102 12.41 2.58 17.67
CA GLY A 102 11.70 1.72 18.61
C GLY A 102 10.20 2.01 18.65
N SER A 103 9.49 1.23 19.46
CA SER A 103 8.05 1.43 19.69
C SER A 103 7.74 2.85 20.13
N TYR A 104 6.70 3.45 19.58
CA TYR A 104 6.34 4.85 19.81
C TYR A 104 7.51 5.83 19.55
N SER A 105 8.36 5.50 18.58
CA SER A 105 9.58 6.25 18.27
C SER A 105 10.52 6.43 19.48
N ASN A 106 10.73 5.38 20.25
CA ASN A 106 11.70 5.35 21.35
C ASN A 106 12.56 4.07 21.24
N PRO A 107 13.84 4.12 20.80
CA PRO A 107 14.57 5.34 20.40
C PRO A 107 13.99 6.02 19.16
N ASN A 108 14.34 7.32 18.98
CA ASN A 108 13.99 8.14 17.83
C ASN A 108 15.27 8.72 17.21
N ASN A 109 16.04 7.89 16.56
CA ASN A 109 17.23 8.33 15.82
C ASN A 109 16.88 8.49 14.34
N GLY A 110 16.36 9.66 13.97
CA GLY A 110 15.97 9.98 12.61
C GLY A 110 14.54 9.61 12.22
N CYS A 111 13.76 8.90 13.05
CA CYS A 111 12.41 8.45 12.71
C CYS A 111 11.48 9.61 12.35
N THR A 112 11.40 10.61 13.22
CA THR A 112 10.58 11.81 12.97
C THR A 112 11.14 12.63 11.81
N ASP A 113 12.45 12.80 11.73
CA ASP A 113 13.10 13.56 10.66
C ASP A 113 12.77 12.93 9.28
N GLU A 114 12.83 11.60 9.16
CA GLU A 114 12.55 10.88 7.92
C GLU A 114 11.09 11.04 7.48
N ARG A 115 10.13 10.79 8.38
CA ARG A 115 8.70 10.96 8.07
C ARG A 115 8.36 12.38 7.66
N GLU A 116 8.88 13.35 8.41
CA GLU A 116 8.64 14.77 8.12
C GLU A 116 9.26 15.20 6.79
N ASP A 117 10.45 14.71 6.45
CA ASP A 117 11.09 15.02 5.17
C ASP A 117 10.34 14.33 4.00
N ALA A 118 9.85 13.10 4.17
CA ALA A 118 9.04 12.41 3.16
C ALA A 118 7.71 13.15 2.89
N ILE A 119 7.00 13.54 3.95
CA ILE A 119 5.77 14.35 3.84
C ILE A 119 6.08 15.72 3.21
N ALA A 120 7.18 16.36 3.56
CA ALA A 120 7.58 17.64 2.99
C ALA A 120 7.87 17.51 1.48
N ALA A 121 8.58 16.46 1.05
CA ALA A 121 8.81 16.20 -0.37
C ALA A 121 7.49 16.05 -1.13
N TYR A 122 6.52 15.30 -0.59
CA TYR A 122 5.20 15.15 -1.20
C TYR A 122 4.41 16.48 -1.22
N THR A 123 4.42 17.22 -0.11
CA THR A 123 3.77 18.55 -0.01
C THR A 123 4.30 19.52 -1.05
N LEU A 124 5.62 19.60 -1.19
CA LEU A 124 6.30 20.47 -2.15
C LEU A 124 6.04 20.02 -3.60
N SER A 125 5.91 18.72 -3.84
CA SER A 125 5.56 18.18 -5.16
C SER A 125 4.13 18.58 -5.56
N LEU A 126 3.17 18.53 -4.63
CA LEU A 126 1.80 19.03 -4.85
C LEU A 126 1.79 20.54 -5.09
N ALA A 127 2.52 21.33 -4.28
CA ALA A 127 2.63 22.77 -4.46
C ALA A 127 3.25 23.13 -5.83
N TRP A 128 4.28 22.40 -6.27
CA TRP A 128 4.83 22.49 -7.62
C TRP A 128 3.76 22.24 -8.67
N TYR A 129 3.00 21.14 -8.55
CA TYR A 129 2.02 20.79 -9.57
C TYR A 129 0.93 21.84 -9.71
N VAL A 130 0.46 22.40 -8.62
CA VAL A 130 -0.59 23.44 -8.62
C VAL A 130 -0.06 24.77 -9.17
N THR A 131 1.10 25.24 -8.68
CA THR A 131 1.60 26.59 -8.98
C THR A 131 2.48 26.69 -10.22
N ARG A 132 3.14 25.58 -10.59
CA ARG A 132 4.25 25.56 -11.56
C ARG A 132 5.45 26.42 -11.15
N ASP A 133 5.55 26.78 -9.88
CA ASP A 133 6.73 27.45 -9.34
C ASP A 133 7.85 26.44 -9.07
N ALA A 134 8.87 26.49 -9.91
CA ALA A 134 10.00 25.56 -9.86
C ALA A 134 10.77 25.57 -8.53
N ARG A 135 10.60 26.58 -7.66
CA ARG A 135 11.22 26.58 -6.33
C ARG A 135 10.74 25.41 -5.49
N TYR A 136 9.43 25.06 -5.57
CA TYR A 136 8.86 23.90 -4.88
C TYR A 136 9.43 22.57 -5.42
N ALA A 137 9.50 22.42 -6.73
CA ALA A 137 10.07 21.20 -7.32
C ALA A 137 11.55 21.03 -6.95
N ARG A 138 12.35 22.11 -7.02
CA ARG A 138 13.77 22.07 -6.61
C ARG A 138 13.95 21.67 -5.15
N LYS A 139 13.10 22.19 -4.24
CA LYS A 139 13.17 21.84 -2.83
C LYS A 139 12.74 20.38 -2.59
N ALA A 140 11.73 19.87 -3.27
CA ALA A 140 11.36 18.45 -3.21
C ALA A 140 12.51 17.55 -3.68
N VAL A 141 13.15 17.89 -4.79
CA VAL A 141 14.35 17.19 -5.29
C VAL A 141 15.50 17.24 -4.28
N GLU A 142 15.76 18.40 -3.70
CA GLU A 142 16.83 18.57 -2.67
C GLU A 142 16.62 17.61 -1.49
N ILE A 143 15.38 17.49 -1.00
CA ILE A 143 15.05 16.59 0.12
C ILE A 143 15.26 15.14 -0.30
N MET A 144 14.71 14.72 -1.44
CA MET A 144 14.84 13.36 -1.96
C MET A 144 16.30 12.97 -2.24
N ASP A 145 17.08 13.90 -2.79
CA ASP A 145 18.51 13.70 -3.06
C ASP A 145 19.34 13.59 -1.77
N ALA A 146 19.01 14.36 -0.74
CA ALA A 146 19.69 14.29 0.54
C ALA A 146 19.53 12.91 1.18
N TRP A 147 18.30 12.39 1.23
CA TRP A 147 18.04 11.07 1.79
C TRP A 147 18.64 9.95 0.94
N SER A 148 18.46 9.97 -0.39
CA SER A 148 19.01 8.94 -1.27
C SER A 148 20.54 8.94 -1.35
N GLY A 149 21.20 9.98 -0.88
CA GLY A 149 22.65 10.05 -0.79
C GLY A 149 23.24 9.53 0.53
N VAL A 150 22.42 9.23 1.53
CA VAL A 150 22.89 8.97 2.89
C VAL A 150 22.32 7.70 3.50
N ILE A 151 21.00 7.45 3.40
CA ILE A 151 20.37 6.34 4.10
C ILE A 151 20.84 4.99 3.57
N ALA A 152 21.15 4.08 4.48
CA ALA A 152 21.62 2.74 4.19
C ALA A 152 20.80 1.65 4.91
N ASP A 153 20.14 1.97 6.04
CA ASP A 153 19.47 0.95 6.84
C ASP A 153 18.38 1.54 7.77
N HIS A 154 17.40 0.69 8.11
CA HIS A 154 16.44 0.91 9.19
C HIS A 154 16.62 -0.16 10.24
N THR A 155 16.65 0.22 11.52
CA THR A 155 16.91 -0.71 12.61
C THR A 155 15.94 -0.55 13.77
N HIS A 156 16.00 -1.49 14.72
CA HIS A 156 15.18 -1.59 15.91
C HIS A 156 13.77 -2.14 15.66
N SER A 157 12.98 -2.29 16.74
CA SER A 157 11.71 -3.03 16.76
C SER A 157 10.61 -2.47 15.87
N ASN A 158 10.69 -1.20 15.48
CA ASN A 158 9.70 -0.54 14.63
C ASN A 158 10.20 -0.26 13.21
N ALA A 159 11.37 -0.78 12.84
CA ALA A 159 11.99 -0.53 11.53
C ALA A 159 11.03 -0.80 10.36
N PRO A 160 10.34 -1.97 10.25
CA PRO A 160 9.47 -2.24 9.12
C PRO A 160 8.27 -1.26 9.02
N LEU A 161 7.70 -0.87 10.17
CA LEU A 161 6.57 0.06 10.19
C LEU A 161 7.02 1.50 9.87
N GLN A 162 8.16 1.94 10.39
CA GLN A 162 8.79 3.22 10.05
C GLN A 162 9.06 3.31 8.55
N THR A 163 9.65 2.25 7.99
CA THR A 163 9.92 2.12 6.55
C THR A 163 8.62 2.13 5.75
N GLY A 164 7.55 1.52 6.26
CA GLY A 164 6.22 1.57 5.67
C GLY A 164 5.68 3.00 5.59
N TRP A 165 5.75 3.77 6.65
CA TRP A 165 5.24 5.15 6.70
C TRP A 165 6.02 6.11 5.79
N ALA A 166 7.34 6.14 5.91
CA ALA A 166 8.16 7.00 5.05
C ALA A 166 8.14 6.52 3.60
N GLY A 167 8.23 5.19 3.39
CA GLY A 167 8.20 4.54 2.09
C GLY A 167 6.88 4.70 1.33
N SER A 168 5.77 5.01 1.99
CA SER A 168 4.52 5.40 1.33
C SER A 168 4.60 6.81 0.75
N SER A 169 5.23 7.75 1.45
CA SER A 169 5.29 9.16 1.04
C SER A 169 6.34 9.43 -0.04
N TRP A 170 7.49 8.75 0.00
CA TRP A 170 8.56 8.95 -0.97
C TRP A 170 8.16 8.72 -2.44
N PRO A 171 7.54 7.60 -2.82
CA PRO A 171 7.14 7.38 -4.21
C PRO A 171 6.04 8.33 -4.67
N ARG A 172 5.14 8.80 -3.80
CA ARG A 172 4.14 9.83 -4.13
C ARG A 172 4.82 11.13 -4.59
N ALA A 173 5.83 11.57 -3.84
CA ALA A 173 6.61 12.76 -4.19
C ALA A 173 7.39 12.56 -5.50
N ALA A 174 8.09 11.43 -5.59
CA ALA A 174 8.96 11.11 -6.71
C ALA A 174 8.19 10.97 -8.03
N GLU A 175 7.02 10.34 -8.02
CA GLU A 175 6.13 10.21 -9.18
C GLU A 175 5.72 11.58 -9.74
N ILE A 176 5.26 12.48 -8.89
CA ILE A 176 4.88 13.82 -9.34
C ILE A 176 6.06 14.54 -9.95
N ILE A 177 7.20 14.57 -9.25
CA ILE A 177 8.38 15.30 -9.74
C ILE A 177 8.94 14.65 -11.01
N ARG A 178 9.16 13.35 -11.01
CA ARG A 178 9.78 12.63 -12.15
C ARG A 178 9.05 12.85 -13.46
N TYR A 179 7.72 12.82 -13.41
CA TYR A 179 6.89 12.86 -14.62
C TYR A 179 6.28 14.23 -14.93
N THR A 180 6.59 15.28 -14.13
CA THR A 180 6.04 16.63 -14.38
C THR A 180 7.08 17.75 -14.29
N TYR A 181 8.30 17.47 -13.85
CA TYR A 181 9.40 18.42 -13.71
C TYR A 181 10.67 17.90 -14.38
N THR A 182 11.23 18.66 -15.31
CA THR A 182 12.40 18.23 -16.11
C THR A 182 13.75 18.47 -15.42
N GLY A 183 13.75 19.17 -14.29
CA GLY A 183 14.97 19.59 -13.58
C GLY A 183 15.54 18.57 -12.59
N TRP A 184 15.08 17.30 -12.59
CA TRP A 184 15.65 16.22 -11.78
C TRP A 184 16.55 15.33 -12.68
N PRO A 185 17.90 15.45 -12.58
CA PRO A 185 18.81 14.70 -13.44
C PRO A 185 18.68 13.20 -13.31
N GLN A 186 18.78 12.47 -14.40
CA GLN A 186 18.58 11.02 -14.44
C GLN A 186 19.45 10.28 -13.41
N ALA A 187 20.75 10.62 -13.28
CA ALA A 187 21.63 9.97 -12.30
C ALA A 187 21.15 10.12 -10.85
N ARG A 188 20.44 11.22 -10.51
CA ARG A 188 19.85 11.41 -9.19
C ARG A 188 18.57 10.62 -9.03
N VAL A 189 17.76 10.52 -10.08
CA VAL A 189 16.58 9.62 -10.12
C VAL A 189 17.03 8.17 -9.91
N ASP A 190 18.10 7.74 -10.58
CA ASP A 190 18.61 6.37 -10.46
C ASP A 190 19.11 6.06 -9.05
N ARG A 191 19.76 7.03 -8.39
CA ARG A 191 20.17 6.91 -6.99
C ARG A 191 18.96 6.82 -6.05
N PHE A 192 17.92 7.61 -6.31
CA PHE A 192 16.68 7.55 -5.52
C PHE A 192 15.95 6.21 -5.75
N LYS A 193 15.91 5.71 -6.98
CA LYS A 193 15.42 4.35 -7.27
C LYS A 193 16.22 3.28 -6.53
N ALA A 194 17.55 3.42 -6.47
CA ALA A 194 18.41 2.50 -5.72
C ALA A 194 18.07 2.51 -4.22
N MET A 195 17.91 3.68 -3.60
CA MET A 195 17.46 3.81 -2.23
C MET A 195 16.15 3.04 -1.97
N LEU A 196 15.14 3.26 -2.79
CA LEU A 196 13.85 2.58 -2.63
C LEU A 196 13.95 1.07 -2.82
N ARG A 197 14.75 0.62 -3.80
CA ARG A 197 14.91 -0.80 -4.11
C ARG A 197 15.74 -1.55 -3.08
N ASP A 198 16.82 -0.93 -2.60
CA ASP A 198 17.86 -1.64 -1.85
C ASP A 198 17.71 -1.43 -0.32
N VAL A 199 17.04 -0.32 0.13
CA VAL A 199 16.86 0.00 1.54
C VAL A 199 15.41 -0.16 1.99
N TYR A 200 14.42 0.33 1.22
CA TYR A 200 13.02 0.33 1.65
C TYR A 200 12.28 -0.96 1.28
N LEU A 201 12.38 -1.38 0.02
CA LEU A 201 11.59 -2.52 -0.46
C LEU A 201 11.88 -3.82 0.30
N PRO A 202 13.11 -4.18 0.66
CA PRO A 202 13.39 -5.37 1.45
C PRO A 202 12.70 -5.39 2.82
N GLU A 203 12.61 -4.23 3.49
CA GLU A 203 11.97 -4.10 4.81
C GLU A 203 10.45 -4.30 4.75
N VAL A 204 9.80 -3.87 3.66
CA VAL A 204 8.33 -3.87 3.57
C VAL A 204 7.76 -5.03 2.76
N ALA A 205 8.55 -5.70 1.92
CA ALA A 205 8.06 -6.72 1.01
C ALA A 205 7.71 -8.05 1.69
N GLY A 206 8.23 -8.28 2.90
CA GLY A 206 8.05 -9.54 3.66
C GLY A 206 6.70 -9.68 4.36
N GLY A 207 5.90 -8.63 4.39
CA GLY A 207 4.67 -8.60 5.19
C GLY A 207 4.95 -8.57 6.71
N SER A 208 3.90 -8.75 7.51
CA SER A 208 3.99 -8.77 8.97
C SER A 208 2.86 -9.58 9.60
N HIS A 209 3.19 -10.33 10.65
CA HIS A 209 2.20 -10.99 11.51
C HIS A 209 1.86 -10.19 12.78
N SER A 210 2.34 -8.96 12.91
CA SER A 210 1.93 -8.00 13.92
C SER A 210 0.47 -7.57 13.73
N ASN A 211 0.00 -6.53 14.40
CA ASN A 211 -1.34 -6.00 14.14
C ASN A 211 -1.51 -5.62 12.66
N GLY A 212 -2.75 -5.73 12.17
CA GLY A 212 -3.02 -5.66 10.73
C GLY A 212 -2.62 -4.35 10.05
N ASN A 213 -2.63 -3.21 10.78
CA ASN A 213 -2.15 -1.94 10.23
C ASN A 213 -0.66 -1.98 9.80
N TRP A 214 0.17 -2.80 10.46
CA TRP A 214 1.59 -2.95 10.10
C TRP A 214 1.74 -3.47 8.68
N GLU A 215 1.14 -4.63 8.39
CA GLU A 215 1.24 -5.23 7.05
C GLU A 215 0.57 -4.35 5.99
N LEU A 216 -0.55 -3.69 6.34
CA LEU A 216 -1.22 -2.77 5.41
C LEU A 216 -0.36 -1.54 5.09
N SER A 217 0.27 -0.90 6.07
CA SER A 217 1.20 0.22 5.85
C SER A 217 2.44 -0.20 5.06
N MET A 218 3.00 -1.38 5.37
CA MET A 218 4.12 -1.94 4.63
C MET A 218 3.73 -2.26 3.18
N THR A 219 2.54 -2.81 2.96
CA THR A 219 2.02 -3.12 1.61
C THR A 219 1.77 -1.85 0.80
N GLU A 220 1.30 -0.78 1.43
CA GLU A 220 1.14 0.52 0.79
C GLU A 220 2.48 1.07 0.29
N ALA A 221 3.51 1.01 1.13
CA ALA A 221 4.86 1.39 0.70
C ALA A 221 5.36 0.49 -0.44
N ALA A 222 5.20 -0.83 -0.30
CA ALA A 222 5.67 -1.78 -1.30
C ALA A 222 5.03 -1.56 -2.67
N ILE A 223 3.70 -1.31 -2.74
CA ILE A 223 3.02 -1.09 -4.02
C ILE A 223 3.42 0.25 -4.65
N GLY A 224 3.56 1.31 -3.86
CA GLY A 224 4.02 2.62 -4.35
C GLY A 224 5.46 2.59 -4.86
N ILE A 225 6.34 1.91 -4.14
CA ILE A 225 7.73 1.70 -4.54
C ILE A 225 7.79 0.87 -5.83
N ALA A 226 7.01 -0.20 -5.92
CA ALA A 226 6.98 -1.06 -7.10
C ALA A 226 6.52 -0.30 -8.36
N VAL A 227 5.53 0.59 -8.26
CA VAL A 227 5.11 1.47 -9.36
C VAL A 227 6.25 2.39 -9.80
N PHE A 228 6.90 3.09 -8.86
CA PHE A 228 8.00 4.02 -9.21
C PHE A 228 9.23 3.31 -9.77
N LEU A 229 9.51 2.09 -9.32
CA LEU A 229 10.60 1.24 -9.85
C LEU A 229 10.25 0.54 -11.17
N GLU A 230 8.96 0.51 -11.55
CA GLU A 230 8.44 -0.29 -12.66
C GLU A 230 8.64 -1.80 -12.43
N ASP A 231 8.61 -2.25 -11.17
CA ASP A 231 8.76 -3.65 -10.76
C ASP A 231 7.41 -4.35 -10.64
N ARG A 232 7.00 -5.03 -11.73
CA ARG A 232 5.74 -5.78 -11.78
C ARG A 232 5.68 -6.90 -10.75
N ALA A 233 6.78 -7.60 -10.53
CA ALA A 233 6.80 -8.72 -9.60
C ALA A 233 6.61 -8.26 -8.14
N ALA A 234 7.22 -7.14 -7.74
CA ALA A 234 6.98 -6.53 -6.44
C ALA A 234 5.55 -6.02 -6.30
N TYR A 235 4.99 -5.39 -7.34
CA TYR A 235 3.61 -4.94 -7.39
C TYR A 235 2.63 -6.10 -7.19
N ASP A 236 2.78 -7.19 -7.93
CA ASP A 236 1.89 -8.35 -7.87
C ASP A 236 1.95 -9.03 -6.49
N ARG A 237 3.13 -9.09 -5.86
CA ARG A 237 3.27 -9.57 -4.48
C ARG A 237 2.53 -8.68 -3.49
N ALA A 238 2.64 -7.35 -3.61
CA ALA A 238 1.92 -6.41 -2.75
C ALA A 238 0.40 -6.56 -2.90
N VAL A 239 -0.11 -6.72 -4.12
CA VAL A 239 -1.54 -7.00 -4.37
C VAL A 239 -1.96 -8.33 -3.74
N ALA A 240 -1.14 -9.38 -3.82
CA ALA A 240 -1.45 -10.67 -3.19
C ALA A 240 -1.52 -10.54 -1.66
N THR A 241 -0.59 -9.83 -1.03
CA THR A 241 -0.60 -9.52 0.42
C THR A 241 -1.87 -8.74 0.80
N PHE A 242 -2.22 -7.72 0.05
CA PHE A 242 -3.45 -6.93 0.25
C PHE A 242 -4.70 -7.81 0.26
N ARG A 243 -4.86 -8.69 -0.74
CA ARG A 243 -6.00 -9.60 -0.85
C ARG A 243 -6.10 -10.58 0.32
N GLY A 244 -4.97 -11.01 0.85
CA GLY A 244 -4.93 -11.87 2.03
C GLY A 244 -5.21 -11.12 3.34
N ARG A 245 -4.71 -9.89 3.46
CA ARG A 245 -4.80 -9.12 4.71
C ARG A 245 -6.15 -8.44 4.90
N VAL A 246 -6.76 -7.84 3.88
CA VAL A 246 -8.00 -7.06 4.06
C VAL A 246 -9.14 -7.90 4.67
N PRO A 247 -9.43 -9.14 4.22
CA PRO A 247 -10.44 -9.98 4.86
C PRO A 247 -10.10 -10.37 6.30
N ALA A 248 -8.82 -10.42 6.66
CA ALA A 248 -8.35 -10.73 8.00
C ALA A 248 -8.24 -9.49 8.91
N TYR A 249 -8.45 -8.31 8.35
CA TYR A 249 -8.42 -7.04 9.09
C TYR A 249 -9.80 -6.46 9.34
N ILE A 250 -10.73 -6.59 8.40
CA ILE A 250 -12.11 -6.10 8.51
C ILE A 250 -13.06 -7.29 8.48
N TYR A 251 -13.82 -7.48 9.56
CA TYR A 251 -14.81 -8.54 9.66
C TYR A 251 -16.11 -8.19 8.93
N LEU A 252 -16.71 -9.20 8.32
CA LEU A 252 -18.12 -9.22 7.87
C LEU A 252 -18.81 -10.47 8.41
N ALA A 253 -20.10 -10.38 8.72
CA ALA A 253 -20.91 -11.51 9.18
C ALA A 253 -20.90 -12.69 8.18
N SER A 254 -20.71 -12.42 6.90
CA SER A 254 -20.52 -13.44 5.85
C SER A 254 -19.23 -14.26 6.00
N ASP A 255 -18.28 -13.85 6.85
CA ASP A 255 -17.08 -14.64 7.16
C ASP A 255 -17.39 -15.82 8.11
N GLY A 256 -18.53 -15.80 8.77
CA GLY A 256 -18.93 -16.77 9.77
C GLY A 256 -18.80 -16.26 11.19
N ALA A 257 -18.76 -17.16 12.17
CA ALA A 257 -18.73 -16.82 13.60
C ALA A 257 -17.43 -16.15 14.06
N LEU A 258 -16.36 -16.28 13.30
CA LEU A 258 -15.04 -15.72 13.60
C LEU A 258 -14.50 -14.92 12.41
N PRO A 259 -13.68 -13.90 12.66
CA PRO A 259 -12.94 -13.23 11.61
C PRO A 259 -12.01 -14.19 10.83
N LYS A 260 -11.72 -13.86 9.58
CA LYS A 260 -10.71 -14.54 8.78
C LYS A 260 -9.31 -14.26 9.35
N THR A 261 -8.38 -15.16 9.07
CA THR A 261 -6.97 -15.00 9.44
C THR A 261 -6.14 -14.73 8.19
N ALA A 262 -5.05 -13.97 8.35
CA ALA A 262 -4.16 -13.70 7.24
C ALA A 262 -3.37 -14.96 6.86
N PRO A 263 -3.05 -15.15 5.57
CA PRO A 263 -2.22 -16.26 5.13
C PRO A 263 -0.92 -16.34 5.93
N GLY A 264 -0.58 -17.54 6.43
CA GLY A 264 0.66 -17.77 7.19
C GLY A 264 0.68 -17.20 8.62
N SER A 265 -0.44 -16.67 9.14
CA SER A 265 -0.48 -16.07 10.49
C SER A 265 -0.35 -17.08 11.63
N GLY A 266 -0.65 -18.38 11.39
CA GLY A 266 -0.67 -19.41 12.44
C GLY A 266 -1.78 -19.23 13.48
N LEU A 267 -2.83 -18.48 13.15
CA LEU A 267 -4.00 -18.28 14.03
C LEU A 267 -5.06 -19.32 13.67
N ASP A 268 -5.00 -20.50 14.30
CA ASP A 268 -5.82 -21.64 13.93
C ASP A 268 -6.98 -21.90 14.92
N THR A 269 -6.92 -21.34 16.11
CA THR A 269 -7.93 -21.54 17.16
C THR A 269 -8.72 -20.28 17.44
N ARG A 270 -9.96 -20.47 17.95
CA ARG A 270 -10.82 -19.35 18.40
C ARG A 270 -10.11 -18.44 19.41
N ASP A 271 -9.39 -19.00 20.36
CA ASP A 271 -8.75 -18.24 21.44
C ASP A 271 -7.57 -17.40 20.91
N GLU A 272 -6.84 -17.89 19.93
CA GLU A 272 -5.79 -17.14 19.23
C GLU A 272 -6.39 -15.97 18.43
N ILE A 273 -7.46 -16.23 17.68
CA ILE A 273 -8.16 -15.19 16.91
C ILE A 273 -8.71 -14.12 17.85
N VAL A 274 -9.41 -14.50 18.92
CA VAL A 274 -9.96 -13.55 19.91
C VAL A 274 -8.85 -12.72 20.55
N ARG A 275 -7.73 -13.35 20.93
CA ARG A 275 -6.56 -12.63 21.48
C ARG A 275 -5.99 -11.65 20.48
N TYR A 276 -5.82 -12.05 19.24
CA TYR A 276 -5.33 -11.18 18.16
C TYR A 276 -6.29 -10.03 17.89
N TRP A 277 -7.60 -10.24 18.02
CA TRP A 277 -8.65 -9.22 17.91
C TRP A 277 -8.90 -8.47 19.23
N GLN A 278 -7.86 -8.23 20.03
CA GLN A 278 -7.86 -7.44 21.26
C GLN A 278 -8.85 -7.96 22.34
N GLY A 279 -9.09 -9.26 22.38
CA GLY A 279 -10.01 -9.89 23.31
C GLY A 279 -11.50 -9.78 22.92
N GLN A 280 -11.81 -9.23 21.75
CA GLN A 280 -13.18 -9.07 21.29
C GLN A 280 -13.80 -10.43 20.91
N THR A 281 -14.98 -10.73 21.47
CA THR A 281 -15.71 -11.99 21.25
C THR A 281 -17.00 -11.83 20.46
N THR A 282 -17.47 -10.60 20.27
CA THR A 282 -18.64 -10.24 19.46
C THR A 282 -18.18 -9.47 18.24
N PHE A 283 -18.48 -9.99 17.06
CA PHE A 283 -18.06 -9.39 15.81
C PHE A 283 -19.26 -8.82 15.06
N VAL A 284 -19.11 -7.67 14.46
CA VAL A 284 -20.13 -6.98 13.64
C VAL A 284 -19.50 -6.49 12.34
N ASP A 285 -20.32 -6.31 11.30
CA ASP A 285 -19.85 -5.82 10.01
C ASP A 285 -19.06 -4.51 10.15
N GLY A 286 -17.87 -4.51 9.58
CA GLY A 286 -16.95 -3.36 9.60
C GLY A 286 -16.05 -3.27 10.84
N LEU A 287 -16.19 -4.15 11.84
CA LEU A 287 -15.23 -4.20 12.94
C LEU A 287 -13.84 -4.52 12.38
N THR A 288 -12.83 -3.75 12.78
CA THR A 288 -11.44 -4.04 12.41
C THR A 288 -10.71 -4.75 13.54
N GLN A 289 -9.63 -5.45 13.19
CA GLN A 289 -8.79 -6.15 14.15
C GLN A 289 -8.30 -5.25 15.30
N GLU A 290 -8.16 -3.95 15.03
CA GLU A 290 -7.63 -2.98 16.01
C GLU A 290 -8.67 -2.05 16.60
N THR A 291 -9.95 -2.18 16.27
CA THR A 291 -11.02 -1.31 16.79
C THR A 291 -10.98 -1.22 18.32
N CYS A 292 -10.79 -2.35 19.00
CA CYS A 292 -10.76 -2.39 20.47
C CYS A 292 -9.38 -2.06 21.08
N ARG A 293 -8.36 -1.90 20.24
CA ARG A 293 -7.08 -1.34 20.63
C ARG A 293 -7.18 0.18 20.76
N ASP A 294 -7.40 0.86 19.63
CA ASP A 294 -7.70 2.28 19.52
C ASP A 294 -8.06 2.66 18.07
N LEU A 295 -8.70 3.81 17.89
CA LEU A 295 -9.12 4.28 16.58
C LEU A 295 -7.99 4.87 15.75
N THR A 296 -6.90 5.31 16.36
CA THR A 296 -5.72 5.81 15.63
C THR A 296 -5.10 4.70 14.77
N HIS A 297 -4.85 3.52 15.36
CA HIS A 297 -4.32 2.37 14.62
C HIS A 297 -5.34 1.80 13.63
N THR A 298 -6.63 1.79 13.99
CA THR A 298 -7.72 1.49 13.05
C THR A 298 -7.66 2.41 11.82
N GLY A 299 -7.46 3.71 12.05
CA GLY A 299 -7.34 4.71 10.99
C GLY A 299 -6.16 4.43 10.05
N TYR A 300 -5.01 4.02 10.59
CA TYR A 300 -3.85 3.64 9.76
C TYR A 300 -4.17 2.48 8.82
N GLY A 301 -4.83 1.44 9.32
CA GLY A 301 -5.24 0.31 8.49
C GLY A 301 -6.25 0.70 7.41
N LEU A 302 -7.26 1.51 7.74
CA LEU A 302 -8.29 1.95 6.80
C LEU A 302 -7.74 2.88 5.72
N SER A 303 -6.81 3.79 6.07
CA SER A 303 -6.15 4.64 5.09
C SER A 303 -5.26 3.83 4.16
N ALA A 304 -4.45 2.92 4.68
CA ALA A 304 -3.59 2.07 3.86
C ALA A 304 -4.41 1.21 2.87
N ILE A 305 -5.54 0.63 3.29
CA ILE A 305 -6.46 -0.08 2.38
C ILE A 305 -6.95 0.83 1.26
N SER A 306 -7.37 2.05 1.61
CA SER A 306 -7.87 3.02 0.64
C SER A 306 -6.79 3.46 -0.36
N HIS A 307 -5.57 3.70 0.12
CA HIS A 307 -4.43 4.13 -0.69
C HIS A 307 -3.93 3.04 -1.64
N ILE A 308 -3.88 1.79 -1.18
CA ILE A 308 -3.50 0.64 -2.01
C ILE A 308 -4.53 0.46 -3.13
N ALA A 309 -5.83 0.48 -2.79
CA ALA A 309 -6.90 0.34 -3.76
C ALA A 309 -6.88 1.49 -4.78
N GLU A 310 -6.60 2.73 -4.35
CA GLU A 310 -6.50 3.89 -5.23
C GLU A 310 -5.31 3.79 -6.19
N THR A 311 -4.13 3.45 -5.66
CA THR A 311 -2.94 3.22 -6.48
C THR A 311 -3.18 2.12 -7.51
N SER A 312 -3.76 0.99 -7.10
CA SER A 312 -4.06 -0.12 -8.01
C SER A 312 -5.08 0.26 -9.08
N ARG A 313 -6.11 1.03 -8.73
CA ARG A 313 -7.10 1.53 -9.70
C ARG A 313 -6.42 2.40 -10.76
N ILE A 314 -5.54 3.31 -10.35
CA ILE A 314 -4.78 4.16 -11.29
C ILE A 314 -3.92 3.29 -12.21
N GLN A 315 -3.39 2.19 -11.71
CA GLN A 315 -2.58 1.23 -12.48
C GLN A 315 -3.43 0.28 -13.36
N GLY A 316 -4.75 0.51 -13.43
CA GLY A 316 -5.65 -0.30 -14.27
C GLY A 316 -6.10 -1.61 -13.64
N GLN A 317 -5.72 -1.88 -12.39
CA GLN A 317 -6.20 -3.02 -11.60
C GLN A 317 -7.09 -2.52 -10.46
N ASP A 318 -8.38 -2.34 -10.73
CA ASP A 318 -9.32 -1.81 -9.74
C ASP A 318 -9.60 -2.84 -8.64
N LEU A 319 -9.04 -2.63 -7.46
CA LEU A 319 -9.26 -3.47 -6.27
C LEU A 319 -10.46 -3.01 -5.43
N TYR A 320 -11.07 -1.84 -5.69
CA TYR A 320 -12.21 -1.38 -4.92
C TYR A 320 -13.39 -2.37 -4.94
N PRO A 321 -13.79 -2.96 -6.06
CA PRO A 321 -14.89 -3.94 -6.06
C PRO A 321 -14.64 -5.14 -5.13
N GLU A 322 -13.38 -5.55 -4.96
CA GLU A 322 -13.02 -6.67 -4.09
C GLU A 322 -13.17 -6.35 -2.59
N VAL A 323 -13.01 -5.07 -2.21
CA VAL A 323 -12.99 -4.63 -0.81
C VAL A 323 -14.13 -3.68 -0.44
N ALA A 324 -14.97 -3.28 -1.38
CA ALA A 324 -16.00 -2.26 -1.21
C ALA A 324 -16.90 -2.53 0.01
N ASP A 325 -17.41 -3.75 0.15
CA ASP A 325 -18.28 -4.09 1.27
C ASP A 325 -17.57 -3.98 2.61
N ARG A 326 -16.35 -4.48 2.72
CA ARG A 326 -15.57 -4.41 3.96
C ARG A 326 -15.24 -2.97 4.31
N LEU A 327 -14.70 -2.22 3.35
CA LEU A 327 -14.25 -0.86 3.57
C LEU A 327 -15.41 0.10 3.88
N ARG A 328 -16.56 0.00 3.17
CA ARG A 328 -17.72 0.84 3.45
C ARG A 328 -18.32 0.57 4.83
N HIS A 329 -18.39 -0.70 5.25
CA HIS A 329 -18.87 -1.06 6.56
C HIS A 329 -17.92 -0.58 7.66
N ALA A 330 -16.61 -0.73 7.46
CA ALA A 330 -15.62 -0.27 8.43
C ALA A 330 -15.64 1.26 8.58
N LEU A 331 -15.59 2.00 7.48
CA LEU A 331 -15.69 3.46 7.52
C LEU A 331 -17.01 3.93 8.15
N GLY A 332 -18.14 3.26 7.84
CA GLY A 332 -19.45 3.58 8.38
C GLY A 332 -19.56 3.31 9.88
N LEU A 333 -19.11 2.15 10.35
CA LEU A 333 -19.13 1.76 11.76
C LEU A 333 -18.35 2.76 12.63
N HIS A 334 -17.10 3.02 12.23
CA HIS A 334 -16.23 3.90 13.01
C HIS A 334 -16.70 5.36 12.94
N ALA A 335 -17.17 5.82 11.78
CA ALA A 335 -17.76 7.15 11.67
C ALA A 335 -19.00 7.33 12.56
N THR A 336 -19.83 6.29 12.73
CA THR A 336 -21.00 6.30 13.60
C THR A 336 -20.61 6.60 15.05
N TYR A 337 -19.55 5.96 15.55
CA TYR A 337 -19.08 6.18 16.92
C TYR A 337 -18.31 7.49 17.09
N GLU A 338 -17.51 7.88 16.11
CA GLU A 338 -16.82 9.18 16.08
C GLU A 338 -17.80 10.37 16.12
N LEU A 339 -19.00 10.20 15.58
CA LEU A 339 -20.07 11.19 15.60
C LEU A 339 -20.89 11.18 16.90
N GLY A 340 -20.49 10.40 17.90
CA GLY A 340 -21.04 10.43 19.24
C GLY A 340 -22.13 9.39 19.54
N THR A 341 -22.36 8.43 18.67
CA THR A 341 -23.23 7.29 18.99
C THR A 341 -22.62 6.45 20.11
N THR A 342 -23.42 6.06 21.10
CA THR A 342 -22.98 5.24 22.23
C THR A 342 -22.48 3.87 21.74
N VAL A 343 -21.28 3.49 22.16
CA VAL A 343 -20.70 2.17 21.87
C VAL A 343 -21.40 1.13 22.74
N PRO A 344 -21.96 0.06 22.16
CA PRO A 344 -22.60 -1.00 22.96
C PRO A 344 -21.59 -1.73 23.84
N GLY A 345 -21.99 -2.11 25.07
CA GLY A 345 -21.09 -2.81 26.02
C GLY A 345 -20.46 -4.10 25.48
N ARG A 346 -21.10 -4.77 24.49
CA ARG A 346 -20.56 -5.96 23.82
C ARG A 346 -19.43 -5.65 22.82
N LEU A 347 -19.23 -4.38 22.45
CA LEU A 347 -18.12 -3.96 21.60
C LEU A 347 -17.10 -3.21 22.46
N CYS A 348 -15.88 -3.72 22.51
CA CYS A 348 -14.75 -3.10 23.20
C CYS A 348 -15.05 -2.67 24.65
N GLY A 349 -15.96 -3.38 25.33
CA GLY A 349 -16.40 -3.02 26.69
C GLY A 349 -17.20 -1.70 26.77
N GLY A 350 -17.77 -1.23 25.66
CA GLY A 350 -18.57 0.00 25.61
C GLY A 350 -17.76 1.28 25.42
N THR A 351 -16.47 1.19 25.11
CA THR A 351 -15.59 2.36 24.96
C THR A 351 -14.62 2.16 23.81
N LEU A 352 -14.46 3.20 22.98
CA LEU A 352 -13.38 3.29 21.99
C LEU A 352 -12.38 4.36 22.45
N LYS A 353 -11.12 4.12 22.15
CA LYS A 353 -10.01 5.02 22.50
C LYS A 353 -9.57 5.80 21.28
N ASP A 354 -9.10 7.02 21.50
CA ASP A 354 -8.54 7.91 20.49
C ASP A 354 -9.52 8.23 19.33
N HIS A 355 -9.01 8.68 18.21
CA HIS A 355 -9.77 9.09 17.02
C HIS A 355 -9.14 8.53 15.75
N LEU A 356 -9.97 8.35 14.70
CA LEU A 356 -9.52 7.83 13.39
C LEU A 356 -8.44 8.70 12.71
N GLY A 357 -8.39 9.98 13.02
CA GLY A 357 -7.53 10.91 12.28
C GLY A 357 -8.10 11.32 10.90
N PRO A 358 -7.27 11.94 10.04
CA PRO A 358 -7.71 12.49 8.74
C PRO A 358 -7.66 11.43 7.62
N VAL A 359 -8.28 10.26 7.81
CA VAL A 359 -8.03 9.03 7.02
C VAL A 359 -9.22 8.58 6.14
N THR A 360 -10.30 9.34 6.12
CA THR A 360 -11.54 8.85 5.50
C THR A 360 -11.73 9.29 4.06
N GLU A 361 -11.02 10.32 3.60
CA GLU A 361 -11.32 11.03 2.35
C GLU A 361 -11.15 10.13 1.12
N VAL A 362 -10.05 9.38 1.01
CA VAL A 362 -9.75 8.56 -0.17
C VAL A 362 -10.79 7.46 -0.35
N GLY A 363 -11.03 6.68 0.71
CA GLY A 363 -12.04 5.61 0.69
C GLY A 363 -13.46 6.15 0.50
N PHE A 364 -13.81 7.28 1.14
CA PHE A 364 -15.10 7.93 0.95
C PHE A 364 -15.30 8.41 -0.48
N ASN A 365 -14.32 9.07 -1.08
CA ASN A 365 -14.39 9.52 -2.47
C ASN A 365 -14.61 8.35 -3.43
N ALA A 366 -13.84 7.28 -3.27
CA ALA A 366 -13.97 6.10 -4.12
C ALA A 366 -15.35 5.45 -3.99
N LEU A 367 -15.75 5.11 -2.76
CA LEU A 367 -16.96 4.32 -2.53
C LEU A 367 -18.24 5.14 -2.70
N ASN A 368 -18.27 6.39 -2.26
CA ASN A 368 -19.47 7.23 -2.36
C ASN A 368 -19.56 7.97 -3.70
N HIS A 369 -18.52 8.76 -4.06
CA HIS A 369 -18.63 9.62 -5.24
C HIS A 369 -18.49 8.84 -6.55
N ARG A 370 -17.58 7.85 -6.64
CA ARG A 370 -17.37 7.12 -7.88
C ARG A 370 -18.23 5.86 -8.00
N MET A 371 -18.42 5.12 -6.90
CA MET A 371 -19.18 3.86 -6.91
C MET A 371 -20.64 4.01 -6.48
N GLY A 372 -21.06 5.16 -5.95
CA GLY A 372 -22.46 5.47 -5.63
C GLY A 372 -23.00 4.85 -4.34
N TYR A 373 -22.16 4.30 -3.46
CA TYR A 373 -22.63 3.78 -2.18
C TYR A 373 -23.14 4.87 -1.27
N ALA A 374 -24.29 4.65 -0.61
CA ALA A 374 -24.79 5.54 0.45
C ALA A 374 -23.93 5.38 1.71
N MET A 375 -23.24 6.47 2.14
CA MET A 375 -22.31 6.47 3.27
C MET A 375 -22.51 7.72 4.15
N THR A 376 -23.72 7.89 4.68
CA THR A 376 -24.14 9.14 5.38
C THR A 376 -23.22 9.49 6.55
N ASN A 377 -22.95 8.56 7.46
CA ASN A 377 -22.08 8.84 8.62
C ASN A 377 -20.63 9.10 8.21
N THR A 378 -20.11 8.33 7.27
CA THR A 378 -18.77 8.57 6.74
C THR A 378 -18.68 9.95 6.08
N ARG A 379 -19.70 10.35 5.30
CA ARG A 379 -19.77 11.69 4.71
C ARG A 379 -19.73 12.77 5.79
N ASN A 380 -20.62 12.69 6.77
CA ASN A 380 -20.72 13.69 7.84
C ASN A 380 -19.38 13.84 8.58
N LEU A 381 -18.73 12.72 8.91
CA LEU A 381 -17.44 12.74 9.58
C LEU A 381 -16.35 13.35 8.66
N THR A 382 -16.25 12.89 7.41
CA THR A 382 -15.25 13.36 6.45
C THR A 382 -15.39 14.86 6.21
N GLU A 383 -16.60 15.33 5.93
CA GLU A 383 -16.85 16.74 5.64
C GLU A 383 -16.64 17.64 6.87
N SER A 384 -16.96 17.17 8.07
CA SER A 384 -16.71 17.91 9.32
C SER A 384 -15.21 18.11 9.61
N ARG A 385 -14.34 17.26 9.05
CA ARG A 385 -12.88 17.32 9.22
C ARG A 385 -12.17 18.08 8.11
N ARG A 386 -12.89 18.51 7.06
CA ARG A 386 -12.29 19.31 5.98
C ARG A 386 -11.98 20.74 6.43
N PRO A 387 -10.82 21.27 6.00
CA PRO A 387 -9.77 20.62 5.23
C PRO A 387 -8.91 19.71 6.12
N ALA A 388 -8.81 18.43 5.77
CA ALA A 388 -7.95 17.50 6.47
C ALA A 388 -6.47 17.82 6.20
N GLY A 389 -5.63 17.69 7.23
CA GLY A 389 -4.18 17.94 7.14
C GLY A 389 -3.40 16.66 6.95
N THR A 390 -2.47 16.40 7.88
CA THR A 390 -1.65 15.18 7.93
C THR A 390 -1.71 14.56 9.33
N ASP A 391 -1.51 13.24 9.39
CA ASP A 391 -1.29 12.49 10.64
C ASP A 391 0.17 12.56 11.14
N ASN A 392 1.06 13.23 10.39
CA ASN A 392 2.51 13.30 10.59
C ASN A 392 3.25 11.95 10.44
N LEU A 393 2.60 10.93 9.88
CA LEU A 393 3.20 9.64 9.57
C LEU A 393 3.23 9.40 8.04
N PHE A 394 2.06 9.22 7.41
CA PHE A 394 1.97 8.92 5.98
C PHE A 394 0.67 9.41 5.32
N VAL A 395 -0.34 9.77 6.09
CA VAL A 395 -1.57 10.38 5.57
C VAL A 395 -1.38 11.89 5.44
N ALA A 396 -1.57 12.43 4.25
CA ALA A 396 -1.36 13.85 4.02
C ALA A 396 -2.23 14.41 2.88
N TRP A 397 -2.90 15.52 3.15
CA TRP A 397 -3.55 16.42 2.19
C TRP A 397 -4.69 15.79 1.38
N GLU A 398 -5.38 14.81 1.93
CA GLU A 398 -6.37 14.02 1.18
C GLU A 398 -7.61 14.84 0.77
N THR A 399 -8.02 15.83 1.57
CA THR A 399 -9.08 16.77 1.13
C THR A 399 -8.66 17.49 -0.15
N LEU A 400 -7.40 17.90 -0.25
CA LEU A 400 -6.91 18.56 -1.46
C LEU A 400 -6.95 17.61 -2.67
N THR A 401 -6.48 16.40 -2.50
CA THR A 401 -6.24 15.47 -3.61
C THR A 401 -7.47 14.68 -4.02
N HIS A 402 -8.35 14.33 -3.07
CA HIS A 402 -9.42 13.36 -3.31
C HIS A 402 -10.83 13.89 -3.09
N ALA A 403 -11.07 15.00 -2.38
CA ALA A 403 -12.43 15.48 -2.16
C ALA A 403 -13.19 15.66 -3.49
N GLY A 404 -14.24 14.86 -3.72
CA GLY A 404 -15.06 14.93 -4.92
C GLY A 404 -14.29 14.82 -6.24
N ASN A 405 -13.10 14.22 -6.24
CA ASN A 405 -12.29 14.04 -7.44
C ASN A 405 -12.86 12.87 -8.27
N PRO A 406 -13.32 13.12 -9.50
CA PRO A 406 -13.97 12.10 -10.32
C PRO A 406 -12.98 11.13 -11.01
N ASN A 407 -11.69 11.52 -11.10
CA ASN A 407 -10.68 10.78 -11.86
C ASN A 407 -10.06 9.61 -11.09
#